data_013ff5d2d953bd4638743816fe66bb00
#
_entry.id   013ff5d2d953bd4638743816fe66bb00
#
_cell.length_a   1.000
_cell.length_b   1.000
_cell.length_c   1.000
_cell.angle_alpha   90.00
_cell.angle_beta   90.00
_cell.angle_gamma   90.00
#
_symmetry.space_group_name_H-M   'P 1'
#
loop_
_entity.id
_entity.type
_entity.pdbx_description
1 polymer ?
#
loop_
_entity_poly.entity_id
_entity_poly.type
_entity_poly.pdbx_seq_one_letter_code
_entity_poly.pdbx_strand_id
1 'polypeptide(L)' 'MKYPKSQLFEQLANIEHQRWADWQKWCHKILRENCPSSELEKVLERWDKQIAISYKDLSEAEKNSDRDQVMRYWQLLE' A
#
# COMPACT_ATOMS: atom_id res chain seq x y z
N MET A 1 -2.47 -9.02 21.25
CA MET A 1 -2.19 -8.78 19.82
C MET A 1 -1.96 -7.29 19.59
N LYS A 2 -1.09 -6.97 18.66
CA LYS A 2 -0.71 -5.59 18.37
C LYS A 2 -1.85 -4.78 17.74
N TYR A 3 -2.69 -5.43 16.93
CA TYR A 3 -3.73 -4.74 16.16
C TYR A 3 -5.12 -5.09 16.66
N PRO A 4 -6.08 -4.13 16.60
CA PRO A 4 -7.47 -4.42 16.96
C PRO A 4 -8.05 -5.54 16.07
N LYS A 5 -8.86 -6.40 16.69
CA LYS A 5 -9.62 -7.43 15.98
C LYS A 5 -10.97 -6.83 15.61
N SER A 6 -10.99 -6.01 14.57
CA SER A 6 -12.18 -5.29 14.16
C SER A 6 -12.30 -5.37 12.65
N GLN A 7 -13.50 -5.65 12.18
CA GLN A 7 -13.77 -5.65 10.74
C GLN A 7 -13.55 -4.25 10.16
N LEU A 8 -13.97 -3.23 10.90
CA LEU A 8 -13.73 -1.85 10.48
C LEU A 8 -12.23 -1.57 10.35
N PHE A 9 -11.42 -2.03 11.32
CA PHE A 9 -9.98 -1.84 11.27
C PHE A 9 -9.38 -2.44 10.00
N GLU A 10 -9.80 -3.66 9.63
CA GLU A 10 -9.31 -4.33 8.43
C GLU A 10 -9.82 -3.66 7.16
N GLN A 11 -11.03 -3.14 7.16
CA GLN A 11 -11.55 -2.35 6.04
C GLN A 11 -10.73 -1.09 5.82
N LEU A 12 -10.33 -0.42 6.91
CA LEU A 12 -9.49 0.77 6.83
C LEU A 12 -8.08 0.42 6.33
N ALA A 13 -7.53 -0.71 6.74
CA ALA A 13 -6.22 -1.16 6.23
C ALA A 13 -6.28 -1.43 4.72
N ASN A 14 -7.40 -2.00 4.25
CA ASN A 14 -7.61 -2.19 2.82
C ASN A 14 -7.65 -0.85 2.08
N ILE A 15 -8.31 0.15 2.65
CA ILE A 15 -8.36 1.50 2.08
C ILE A 15 -6.96 2.13 2.04
N GLU A 16 -6.16 1.95 3.09
CA GLU A 16 -4.79 2.46 3.13
C GLU A 16 -3.94 1.82 2.03
N HIS A 17 -4.11 0.53 1.79
CA HIS A 17 -3.41 -0.14 0.70
C HIS A 17 -3.82 0.45 -0.65
N GLN A 18 -5.11 0.67 -0.87
CA GLN A 18 -5.61 1.24 -2.12
C GLN A 18 -5.08 2.66 -2.35
N ARG A 19 -5.05 3.48 -1.30
CA ARG A 19 -4.49 4.84 -1.37
C ARG A 19 -3.02 4.80 -1.76
N TRP A 20 -2.26 3.93 -1.12
CA TRP A 20 -0.84 3.76 -1.44
C TRP A 20 -0.64 3.32 -2.88
N ALA A 21 -1.43 2.33 -3.33
CA ALA A 21 -1.33 1.81 -4.68
C ALA A 21 -1.65 2.88 -5.73
N ASP A 22 -2.70 3.66 -5.51
CA ASP A 22 -3.11 4.72 -6.44
C ASP A 22 -2.04 5.81 -6.54
N TRP A 23 -1.48 6.21 -5.40
CA TRP A 23 -0.42 7.21 -5.38
C TRP A 23 0.84 6.69 -6.06
N GLN A 24 1.21 5.43 -5.83
CA GLN A 24 2.36 4.80 -6.47
C GLN A 24 2.22 4.77 -8.00
N LYS A 25 1.04 4.45 -8.50
CA LYS A 25 0.78 4.45 -9.95
C LYS A 25 1.07 5.82 -10.54
N TRP A 26 0.63 6.87 -9.88
CA TRP A 26 0.88 8.24 -10.33
C TRP A 26 2.37 8.58 -10.30
N CYS A 27 3.05 8.23 -9.22
CA CYS A 27 4.49 8.46 -9.09
C CYS A 27 5.28 7.72 -10.18
N HIS A 28 4.93 6.46 -10.44
CA HIS A 28 5.62 5.64 -11.46
C HIS A 28 5.44 6.25 -12.85
N LYS A 29 4.26 6.75 -13.14
CA LYS A 29 3.99 7.40 -14.42
C LYS A 29 4.91 8.62 -14.61
N ILE A 30 5.00 9.48 -13.59
CA ILE A 30 5.85 10.67 -13.66
C ILE A 30 7.32 10.30 -13.81
N LEU A 31 7.78 9.30 -13.07
CA LEU A 31 9.17 8.85 -13.14
C LEU A 31 9.50 8.31 -14.53
N ARG A 32 8.61 7.52 -15.12
CA ARG A 32 8.82 6.98 -16.47
C ARG A 32 8.87 8.07 -17.53
N GLU A 33 8.05 9.10 -17.39
CA GLU A 33 7.98 10.21 -18.33
C GLU A 33 9.19 11.14 -18.24
N ASN A 34 9.74 11.33 -17.03
CA ASN A 34 10.76 12.33 -16.77
C ASN A 34 12.17 11.78 -16.53
N CYS A 35 12.28 10.51 -16.15
CA CYS A 35 13.55 9.88 -15.81
C CYS A 35 13.65 8.48 -16.44
N PRO A 36 13.50 8.34 -17.76
CA PRO A 36 13.53 7.01 -18.37
C PRO A 36 14.92 6.36 -18.24
N SER A 37 14.94 5.17 -17.65
CA SER A 37 16.15 4.35 -17.58
C SER A 37 15.76 2.88 -17.44
N SER A 38 16.61 1.99 -17.95
CA SER A 38 16.33 0.56 -17.85
C SER A 38 16.40 0.06 -16.40
N GLU A 39 17.28 0.65 -15.60
CA GLU A 39 17.40 0.29 -14.18
C GLU A 39 16.18 0.72 -13.40
N LEU A 40 15.70 1.94 -13.63
CA LEU A 40 14.47 2.44 -13.01
C LEU A 40 13.28 1.56 -13.39
N GLU A 41 13.18 1.18 -14.68
CA GLU A 41 12.07 0.36 -15.17
C GLU A 41 12.02 -0.99 -14.45
N LYS A 42 13.16 -1.63 -14.19
CA LYS A 42 13.21 -2.90 -13.46
C LYS A 42 12.66 -2.75 -12.04
N VAL A 43 13.00 -1.66 -11.37
CA VAL A 43 12.50 -1.37 -10.02
C VAL A 43 11.00 -1.12 -10.07
N LEU A 44 10.53 -0.31 -11.00
CA LEU A 44 9.11 0.02 -11.13
C LEU A 44 8.26 -1.19 -11.49
N GLU A 45 8.76 -2.09 -12.34
CA GLU A 45 8.06 -3.33 -12.69
C GLU A 45 7.84 -4.20 -11.45
N ARG A 46 8.83 -4.29 -10.58
CA ARG A 46 8.71 -5.05 -9.33
C ARG A 46 7.62 -4.44 -8.44
N TRP A 47 7.60 -3.13 -8.32
CA TRP A 47 6.63 -2.43 -7.49
C TRP A 47 5.23 -2.45 -8.11
N ASP A 48 5.14 -2.40 -9.45
CA ASP A 48 3.86 -2.50 -10.16
C ASP A 48 3.16 -3.83 -9.83
N LYS A 49 3.92 -4.92 -9.71
CA LYS A 49 3.36 -6.22 -9.32
C LYS A 49 2.74 -6.16 -7.93
N GLN A 50 3.41 -5.49 -6.99
CA GLN A 50 2.89 -5.33 -5.63
C GLN A 50 1.66 -4.42 -5.59
N ILE A 51 1.66 -3.35 -6.39
CA ILE A 51 0.51 -2.44 -6.52
C ILE A 51 -0.72 -3.20 -7.02
N ALA A 52 -0.54 -4.16 -7.91
CA ALA A 52 -1.63 -4.92 -8.49
C ALA A 52 -2.23 -5.96 -7.55
N ILE A 53 -1.55 -6.29 -6.45
CA ILE A 53 -2.04 -7.27 -5.48
C ILE A 53 -3.07 -6.61 -4.56
N SER A 54 -4.25 -7.23 -4.41
CA SER A 54 -5.26 -6.73 -3.49
C SER A 54 -4.82 -6.97 -2.04
N TYR A 55 -5.31 -6.14 -1.11
CA TYR A 55 -4.94 -6.24 0.30
C TYR A 55 -5.09 -7.65 0.86
N LYS A 56 -6.20 -8.33 0.56
CA LYS A 56 -6.47 -9.68 1.08
C LYS A 56 -5.41 -10.70 0.67
N ASP A 57 -4.72 -10.47 -0.45
CA ASP A 57 -3.73 -11.39 -1.00
C ASP A 57 -2.29 -11.01 -0.61
N LEU A 58 -2.11 -9.94 0.14
CA LEU A 58 -0.79 -9.54 0.63
C LEU A 58 -0.29 -10.49 1.71
N SER A 59 1.04 -10.54 1.88
CA SER A 59 1.63 -11.22 3.03
C SER A 59 1.24 -10.51 4.33
N GLU A 60 1.37 -11.19 5.46
CA GLU A 60 1.08 -10.57 6.76
C GLU A 60 1.97 -9.35 7.02
N ALA A 61 3.25 -9.41 6.64
CA ALA A 61 4.15 -8.27 6.81
C ALA A 61 3.69 -7.05 6.01
N GLU A 62 3.21 -7.27 4.79
CA GLU A 62 2.71 -6.20 3.93
C GLU A 62 1.38 -5.65 4.46
N LYS A 63 0.49 -6.53 4.92
CA LYS A 63 -0.76 -6.11 5.58
C LYS A 63 -0.47 -5.28 6.83
N ASN A 64 0.54 -5.68 7.61
CA ASN A 64 0.92 -4.97 8.82
C ASN A 64 1.40 -3.55 8.53
N SER A 65 2.04 -3.34 7.39
CA SER A 65 2.42 -1.99 6.96
C SER A 65 1.19 -1.09 6.82
N ASP A 66 0.12 -1.61 6.21
CA ASP A 66 -1.13 -0.88 6.07
C ASP A 66 -1.86 -0.72 7.41
N ARG A 67 -1.83 -1.76 8.24
CA ARG A 67 -2.41 -1.72 9.59
C ARG A 67 -1.72 -0.67 10.45
N ASP A 68 -0.41 -0.51 10.32
CA ASP A 68 0.34 0.51 11.05
C ASP A 68 -0.12 1.92 10.66
N GLN A 69 -0.53 2.15 9.42
CA GLN A 69 -1.08 3.43 9.02
C GLN A 69 -2.41 3.70 9.72
N VAL A 70 -3.26 2.69 9.82
CA VAL A 70 -4.55 2.81 10.51
C VAL A 70 -4.34 3.12 12.00
N MET A 71 -3.33 2.51 12.62
CA MET A 71 -3.03 2.74 14.05
C MET A 71 -2.77 4.20 14.35
N ARG A 72 -2.32 4.98 13.37
CA ARG A 72 -2.01 6.40 13.56
C ARG A 72 -3.26 7.23 13.90
N TYR A 73 -4.44 6.77 13.52
CA TYR A 73 -5.68 7.51 13.74
C TYR A 73 -6.80 6.68 14.38
N TRP A 74 -6.55 5.39 14.63
CA TRP A 74 -7.57 4.49 15.16
C TRP A 74 -8.19 4.97 16.47
N GLN A 75 -7.39 5.57 17.33
CA GLN A 75 -7.86 6.08 18.62
C GLN A 75 -8.95 7.14 18.47
N LEU A 76 -8.92 7.87 17.36
CA LEU A 76 -9.91 8.91 17.12
C LEU A 76 -11.28 8.34 16.73
N LEU A 77 -11.32 7.07 16.35
CA LEU A 77 -12.54 6.40 15.90
C LEU A 77 -13.19 5.56 17.02
N GLU A 78 -12.48 5.29 18.09
CA GLU A 78 -13.01 4.51 19.21
C GLU A 78 -13.93 5.33 20.11
#